data_750eea9fe6b4078e25c40fc7c110864d
#
_entry.id   750eea9fe6b4078e25c40fc7c110864d
#
_cell.length_a   1.000
_cell.length_b   1.000
_cell.length_c   1.000
_cell.angle_alpha   90.00
_cell.angle_beta   90.00
_cell.angle_gamma   90.00
#
_symmetry.space_group_name_H-M   'P 1'
#
loop_
_entity.id
_entity.type
_entity.pdbx_description
1 polymer ?
#
loop_
_entity_poly.entity_id
_entity_poly.type
_entity_poly.pdbx_seq_one_letter_code
_entity_poly.pdbx_strand_id
1 'polypeptide(L)'
;LRNVYLGTSEFAAVVLRRLADSAHRPQLVVTRPDRPQGRGRRLLPPPVATVARELGIDVIQPEQLHAPEILERIAAARPEVLTTCAYGVLIKEPLLSDYEMINVHPSLLPRWRGAAPLERAIMAGDAETGVSIMRVTAGWDSGPVYLQERTPITPEDDYASLAARLETIGAELLVRALDERPVPREQDEAGVTYAQKITARDRALDPTRPPEEEERRVRALRPHIGARLPLPDGSFLGVIAARVDGPTRAPAGGLVRTEGDRLLLDCLGGALELTRIRPPGGRPMSAGEWLRGRPDPALTTFRLDPALPDRDLAELLELAVQEWRDDDREWYPYVSALAVRGGRDVLDALTARARDADPGVRSLAAYLLGQLGAEVPAYPGEQAAALSAMAVREHDPVVLEAIACGFGHLGEPYGQDWLLAQRDHPDARVREGVAFALGGRAADGSLGALIALSRDADADVRDWATFALGTLAELDTPELRDALAARVDDEDRDTRLEAIHGLALRRDARVRDAALDVLEHPGRDDVYTRRLLNETAAVLAEDDDRFERFT
;
A
#
# COMPACT_ATOMS: atom_id res chain seq x y z
N LEU A 1 -29.22 9.02 -24.33
CA LEU A 1 -29.81 8.40 -23.13
C LEU A 1 -29.46 9.22 -21.89
N ARG A 2 -30.43 9.35 -20.98
CA ARG A 2 -30.13 9.86 -19.63
C ARG A 2 -29.31 8.82 -18.90
N ASN A 3 -28.14 9.22 -18.43
CA ASN A 3 -27.13 8.33 -17.88
C ASN A 3 -26.71 8.75 -16.46
N VAL A 4 -26.47 7.77 -15.60
CA VAL A 4 -25.74 7.92 -14.34
C VAL A 4 -24.47 7.09 -14.46
N TYR A 5 -23.32 7.73 -14.18
CA TYR A 5 -22.01 7.10 -14.30
C TYR A 5 -21.42 6.71 -12.95
N LEU A 6 -20.97 5.47 -12.81
CA LEU A 6 -20.32 4.95 -11.62
C LEU A 6 -18.85 4.63 -11.93
N GLY A 7 -17.90 5.30 -11.27
CA GLY A 7 -16.47 5.07 -11.55
C GLY A 7 -15.58 5.67 -10.46
N THR A 8 -14.29 5.25 -10.42
CA THR A 8 -13.38 5.71 -9.37
C THR A 8 -11.98 6.03 -9.90
N SER A 9 -11.37 5.14 -10.71
CA SER A 9 -9.98 5.18 -11.13
C SER A 9 -9.67 6.23 -12.21
N GLU A 10 -8.37 6.40 -12.55
CA GLU A 10 -7.93 7.20 -13.71
C GLU A 10 -8.55 6.70 -15.01
N PHE A 11 -8.56 5.38 -15.21
CA PHE A 11 -9.24 4.77 -16.36
C PHE A 11 -10.69 5.23 -16.46
N ALA A 12 -11.43 5.16 -15.36
CA ALA A 12 -12.82 5.61 -15.30
C ALA A 12 -12.97 7.13 -15.57
N ALA A 13 -11.99 7.94 -15.17
CA ALA A 13 -11.99 9.36 -15.42
C ALA A 13 -11.83 9.71 -16.92
N VAL A 14 -11.00 8.97 -17.65
CA VAL A 14 -10.87 9.11 -19.11
C VAL A 14 -12.18 8.72 -19.81
N VAL A 15 -12.79 7.60 -19.41
CA VAL A 15 -14.10 7.19 -19.94
C VAL A 15 -15.17 8.24 -19.66
N LEU A 16 -15.20 8.82 -18.45
CA LEU A 16 -16.14 9.89 -18.09
C LEU A 16 -16.00 11.12 -18.99
N ARG A 17 -14.76 11.59 -19.27
CA ARG A 17 -14.53 12.74 -20.17
C ARG A 17 -15.13 12.50 -21.55
N ARG A 18 -14.83 11.33 -22.13
CA ARG A 18 -15.36 11.01 -23.47
C ARG A 18 -16.89 10.87 -23.48
N LEU A 19 -17.44 10.27 -22.43
CA LEU A 19 -18.89 10.12 -22.28
C LEU A 19 -19.58 11.49 -22.11
N ALA A 20 -18.95 12.42 -21.38
CA ALA A 20 -19.45 13.79 -21.20
C ALA A 20 -19.48 14.61 -22.48
N ASP A 21 -18.61 14.32 -23.45
CA ASP A 21 -18.57 14.95 -24.77
C ASP A 21 -19.52 14.30 -25.78
N SER A 22 -20.28 13.29 -25.37
CA SER A 22 -21.22 12.56 -26.21
C SER A 22 -22.68 13.00 -25.96
N ALA A 23 -23.62 12.43 -26.75
CA ALA A 23 -25.04 12.56 -26.53
C ALA A 23 -25.53 11.87 -25.23
N HIS A 24 -24.66 11.14 -24.54
CA HIS A 24 -24.94 10.38 -23.33
C HIS A 24 -24.28 10.98 -22.08
N ARG A 25 -24.04 12.30 -22.10
CA ARG A 25 -23.47 13.01 -20.95
C ARG A 25 -24.17 12.62 -19.65
N PRO A 26 -23.44 12.16 -18.62
CA PRO A 26 -24.03 11.81 -17.34
C PRO A 26 -24.68 13.01 -16.66
N GLN A 27 -25.83 12.77 -16.03
CA GLN A 27 -26.52 13.78 -15.21
C GLN A 27 -26.06 13.73 -13.75
N LEU A 28 -25.55 12.56 -13.34
CA LEU A 28 -25.02 12.31 -12.01
C LEU A 28 -23.83 11.36 -12.13
N VAL A 29 -22.81 11.64 -11.36
CA VAL A 29 -21.64 10.77 -11.16
C VAL A 29 -21.65 10.23 -9.74
N VAL A 30 -21.45 8.92 -9.61
CA VAL A 30 -21.28 8.23 -8.32
C VAL A 30 -19.86 7.72 -8.25
N THR A 31 -19.12 8.12 -7.23
CA THR A 31 -17.74 7.66 -7.01
C THR A 31 -17.48 7.39 -5.53
N ARG A 32 -16.34 6.78 -5.22
CA ARG A 32 -15.98 6.49 -3.83
C ARG A 32 -15.67 7.78 -3.05
N PRO A 33 -15.78 7.75 -1.70
CA PRO A 33 -15.33 8.84 -0.85
C PRO A 33 -13.86 9.18 -1.04
N ASP A 34 -13.49 10.40 -0.67
CA ASP A 34 -12.11 10.85 -0.59
C ASP A 34 -11.32 9.92 0.34
N ARG A 35 -10.09 9.62 -0.02
CA ARG A 35 -9.24 8.72 0.76
C ARG A 35 -7.87 9.32 1.01
N PRO A 36 -7.26 8.99 2.17
CA PRO A 36 -5.89 9.37 2.43
C PRO A 36 -4.95 8.80 1.37
N GLN A 37 -4.16 9.65 0.71
CA GLN A 37 -3.19 9.27 -0.31
C GLN A 37 -1.82 9.90 -0.05
N GLY A 38 -0.77 9.20 -0.51
CA GLY A 38 0.60 9.64 -0.37
C GLY A 38 1.15 9.52 1.07
N ARG A 39 2.41 9.88 1.25
CA ARG A 39 3.09 9.81 2.56
C ARG A 39 2.48 10.75 3.61
N GLY A 40 1.87 11.86 3.19
CA GLY A 40 1.16 12.81 4.06
C GLY A 40 -0.31 12.45 4.32
N ARG A 41 -0.81 11.29 3.90
CA ARG A 41 -2.19 10.82 4.08
C ARG A 41 -3.25 11.90 3.83
N ARG A 42 -2.98 12.83 2.90
CA ARG A 42 -3.96 13.88 2.54
C ARG A 42 -5.19 13.23 1.93
N LEU A 43 -6.36 13.66 2.39
CA LEU A 43 -7.63 13.27 1.79
C LEU A 43 -7.68 13.84 0.36
N LEU A 44 -7.56 12.96 -0.62
CA LEU A 44 -7.65 13.32 -2.03
C LEU A 44 -8.91 12.71 -2.65
N PRO A 45 -9.62 13.49 -3.48
CA PRO A 45 -10.78 13.00 -4.19
C PRO A 45 -10.35 11.94 -5.23
N PRO A 46 -11.19 10.93 -5.48
CA PRO A 46 -10.99 10.03 -6.61
C PRO A 46 -10.87 10.81 -7.93
N PRO A 47 -10.08 10.32 -8.91
CA PRO A 47 -9.94 10.95 -10.22
C PRO A 47 -11.27 11.29 -10.88
N VAL A 48 -12.25 10.40 -10.80
CA VAL A 48 -13.60 10.62 -11.33
C VAL A 48 -14.30 11.80 -10.64
N ALA A 49 -14.14 12.00 -9.32
CA ALA A 49 -14.74 13.14 -8.63
C ALA A 49 -14.14 14.47 -9.12
N THR A 50 -12.83 14.50 -9.33
CA THR A 50 -12.13 15.68 -9.86
C THR A 50 -12.65 16.03 -11.27
N VAL A 51 -12.69 15.03 -12.14
CA VAL A 51 -13.18 15.23 -13.54
C VAL A 51 -14.65 15.62 -13.58
N ALA A 52 -15.51 15.01 -12.75
CA ALA A 52 -16.93 15.37 -12.71
C ALA A 52 -17.13 16.84 -12.30
N ARG A 53 -16.39 17.32 -11.29
CA ARG A 53 -16.42 18.73 -10.86
C ARG A 53 -15.92 19.69 -11.95
N GLU A 54 -14.81 19.35 -12.62
CA GLU A 54 -14.28 20.13 -13.75
C GLU A 54 -15.30 20.26 -14.89
N LEU A 55 -16.04 19.19 -15.15
CA LEU A 55 -17.07 19.15 -16.19
C LEU A 55 -18.41 19.79 -15.74
N GLY A 56 -18.55 20.18 -14.48
CA GLY A 56 -19.80 20.70 -13.93
C GLY A 56 -20.93 19.66 -13.87
N ILE A 57 -20.58 18.39 -13.68
CA ILE A 57 -21.53 17.28 -13.50
C ILE A 57 -21.73 17.06 -11.99
N ASP A 58 -22.97 16.90 -11.56
CA ASP A 58 -23.29 16.60 -10.16
C ASP A 58 -22.62 15.29 -9.72
N VAL A 59 -21.98 15.28 -8.54
CA VAL A 59 -21.21 14.14 -8.04
C VAL A 59 -21.60 13.83 -6.60
N ILE A 60 -21.80 12.53 -6.33
CA ILE A 60 -22.01 12.01 -4.98
C ILE A 60 -20.94 10.95 -4.65
N GLN A 61 -20.55 10.91 -3.38
CA GLN A 61 -19.48 10.05 -2.87
C GLN A 61 -19.96 9.25 -1.66
N PRO A 62 -20.89 8.29 -1.86
CA PRO A 62 -21.47 7.55 -0.75
C PRO A 62 -20.50 6.53 -0.16
N GLU A 63 -20.50 6.37 1.18
CA GLU A 63 -19.85 5.24 1.85
C GLU A 63 -20.57 3.92 1.54
N GLN A 64 -21.90 3.96 1.39
CA GLN A 64 -22.73 2.81 1.08
C GLN A 64 -23.60 3.10 -0.16
N LEU A 65 -23.29 2.47 -1.29
CA LEU A 65 -24.02 2.67 -2.55
C LEU A 65 -25.52 2.35 -2.43
N HIS A 66 -25.88 1.35 -1.64
CA HIS A 66 -27.25 0.85 -1.53
C HIS A 66 -28.05 1.51 -0.38
N ALA A 67 -27.56 2.60 0.21
CA ALA A 67 -28.32 3.37 1.18
C ALA A 67 -29.56 4.00 0.53
N PRO A 68 -30.73 4.01 1.20
CA PRO A 68 -31.98 4.47 0.60
C PRO A 68 -31.89 5.86 -0.04
N GLU A 69 -31.23 6.80 0.63
CA GLU A 69 -31.05 8.18 0.15
C GLU A 69 -30.18 8.25 -1.11
N ILE A 70 -29.26 7.30 -1.30
CA ILE A 70 -28.44 7.22 -2.52
C ILE A 70 -29.24 6.66 -3.68
N LEU A 71 -30.04 5.61 -3.42
CA LEU A 71 -30.94 5.06 -4.41
C LEU A 71 -31.97 6.09 -4.87
N GLU A 72 -32.52 6.89 -3.95
CA GLU A 72 -33.41 8.02 -4.26
C GLU A 72 -32.72 9.09 -5.12
N ARG A 73 -31.46 9.42 -4.82
CA ARG A 73 -30.67 10.38 -5.64
C ARG A 73 -30.43 9.86 -7.05
N ILE A 74 -30.12 8.56 -7.20
CA ILE A 74 -29.97 7.93 -8.52
C ILE A 74 -31.32 7.96 -9.27
N ALA A 75 -32.40 7.57 -8.61
CA ALA A 75 -33.74 7.57 -9.19
C ALA A 75 -34.22 8.98 -9.60
N ALA A 76 -33.88 10.02 -8.81
CA ALA A 76 -34.20 11.40 -9.12
C ALA A 76 -33.55 11.90 -10.43
N ALA A 77 -32.41 11.35 -10.82
CA ALA A 77 -31.78 11.60 -12.12
C ALA A 77 -32.53 10.95 -13.28
N ARG A 78 -33.50 10.07 -13.00
CA ARG A 78 -34.33 9.32 -13.98
C ARG A 78 -33.49 8.69 -15.09
N PRO A 79 -32.47 7.88 -14.76
CA PRO A 79 -31.61 7.30 -15.77
C PRO A 79 -32.35 6.28 -16.63
N GLU A 80 -32.00 6.24 -17.92
CA GLU A 80 -32.40 5.16 -18.85
C GLU A 80 -31.36 4.04 -18.85
N VAL A 81 -30.13 4.36 -18.43
CA VAL A 81 -29.02 3.43 -18.30
C VAL A 81 -28.08 3.88 -17.19
N LEU A 82 -27.48 2.94 -16.48
CA LEU A 82 -26.34 3.19 -15.63
C LEU A 82 -25.08 2.66 -16.32
N THR A 83 -24.05 3.48 -16.41
CA THR A 83 -22.76 3.05 -16.95
C THR A 83 -21.72 2.96 -15.84
N THR A 84 -20.87 1.95 -15.87
CA THR A 84 -19.85 1.76 -14.85
C THR A 84 -18.49 1.45 -15.46
N CYS A 85 -17.43 1.89 -14.77
CA CYS A 85 -16.06 1.57 -15.11
C CYS A 85 -15.19 1.65 -13.85
N ALA A 86 -14.53 0.55 -13.49
CA ALA A 86 -13.60 0.50 -12.35
C ALA A 86 -14.13 1.21 -11.08
N TYR A 87 -15.39 0.95 -10.74
CA TYR A 87 -16.05 1.56 -9.57
C TYR A 87 -15.56 0.97 -8.25
N GLY A 88 -15.26 -0.34 -8.25
CA GLY A 88 -14.65 -1.03 -7.11
C GLY A 88 -15.59 -1.30 -5.93
N VAL A 89 -16.92 -1.25 -6.16
CA VAL A 89 -17.95 -1.63 -5.18
C VAL A 89 -18.87 -2.64 -5.82
N LEU A 90 -19.25 -3.68 -5.07
CA LEU A 90 -20.20 -4.68 -5.54
C LEU A 90 -21.59 -4.06 -5.69
N ILE A 91 -22.12 -4.12 -6.89
CA ILE A 91 -23.47 -3.65 -7.22
C ILE A 91 -24.45 -4.80 -6.99
N LYS A 92 -25.51 -4.51 -6.27
CA LYS A 92 -26.54 -5.48 -5.86
C LYS A 92 -27.94 -4.96 -6.22
N GLU A 93 -28.93 -5.77 -5.90
CA GLU A 93 -30.33 -5.31 -5.94
C GLU A 93 -30.56 -4.12 -4.99
N PRO A 94 -31.47 -3.18 -5.30
CA PRO A 94 -32.37 -3.22 -6.46
C PRO A 94 -31.77 -2.63 -7.76
N LEU A 95 -30.54 -2.11 -7.76
CA LEU A 95 -29.96 -1.43 -8.94
C LEU A 95 -29.88 -2.36 -10.17
N LEU A 96 -29.61 -3.66 -9.96
CA LEU A 96 -29.48 -4.63 -11.06
C LEU A 96 -30.83 -4.95 -11.74
N SER A 97 -31.93 -4.93 -10.97
CA SER A 97 -33.27 -5.18 -11.50
C SER A 97 -33.94 -3.91 -12.04
N ASP A 98 -33.68 -2.75 -11.42
CA ASP A 98 -34.36 -1.52 -11.75
C ASP A 98 -33.79 -0.84 -13.00
N TYR A 99 -32.50 -1.09 -13.31
CA TYR A 99 -31.81 -0.40 -14.40
C TYR A 99 -31.01 -1.35 -15.28
N GLU A 100 -30.94 -1.02 -16.57
CA GLU A 100 -29.92 -1.59 -17.43
C GLU A 100 -28.56 -1.00 -17.03
N MET A 101 -27.62 -1.88 -16.67
CA MET A 101 -26.26 -1.46 -16.26
C MET A 101 -25.23 -1.98 -17.24
N ILE A 102 -24.37 -1.10 -17.73
CA ILE A 102 -23.34 -1.39 -18.73
C ILE A 102 -21.97 -1.08 -18.14
N ASN A 103 -21.06 -2.07 -18.18
CA ASN A 103 -19.69 -1.94 -17.67
C ASN A 103 -18.67 -1.93 -18.81
N VAL A 104 -17.66 -1.07 -18.64
CA VAL A 104 -16.42 -1.09 -19.44
C VAL A 104 -15.44 -2.01 -18.75
N HIS A 105 -15.20 -3.17 -19.34
CA HIS A 105 -14.27 -4.15 -18.77
C HIS A 105 -13.01 -4.29 -19.65
N PRO A 106 -11.80 -4.00 -19.12
CA PRO A 106 -10.58 -3.94 -19.94
C PRO A 106 -9.97 -5.34 -20.14
N SER A 107 -10.72 -6.24 -20.73
CA SER A 107 -10.27 -7.53 -21.27
C SER A 107 -11.19 -8.01 -22.41
N LEU A 108 -10.74 -9.03 -23.13
CA LEU A 108 -11.58 -9.77 -24.07
C LEU A 108 -12.33 -10.89 -23.34
N LEU A 109 -13.48 -10.53 -22.73
CA LEU A 109 -14.31 -11.52 -22.04
C LEU A 109 -14.68 -12.70 -22.96
N PRO A 110 -14.69 -13.93 -22.44
CA PRO A 110 -14.72 -14.33 -21.03
C PRO A 110 -13.34 -14.43 -20.36
N ARG A 111 -12.25 -14.09 -21.05
CA ARG A 111 -10.92 -14.11 -20.45
C ARG A 111 -10.74 -12.92 -19.51
N TRP A 112 -10.17 -13.20 -18.33
CA TRP A 112 -9.84 -12.21 -17.30
C TRP A 112 -11.05 -11.49 -16.69
N ARG A 113 -12.10 -12.24 -16.30
CA ARG A 113 -13.15 -11.74 -15.42
C ARG A 113 -12.53 -11.33 -14.07
N GLY A 114 -12.87 -10.17 -13.52
CA GLY A 114 -12.45 -9.77 -12.18
C GLY A 114 -11.60 -8.47 -12.12
N ALA A 115 -10.80 -8.34 -11.05
CA ALA A 115 -10.33 -7.05 -10.56
C ALA A 115 -9.06 -6.50 -11.23
N ALA A 116 -8.20 -7.34 -11.84
CA ALA A 116 -6.88 -6.95 -12.34
C ALA A 116 -6.58 -7.50 -13.75
N PRO A 117 -7.47 -7.27 -14.73
CA PRO A 117 -7.35 -7.90 -16.05
C PRO A 117 -6.12 -7.48 -16.84
N LEU A 118 -5.67 -6.22 -16.74
CA LEU A 118 -4.50 -5.72 -17.44
C LEU A 118 -3.22 -6.37 -16.93
N GLU A 119 -3.05 -6.35 -15.60
CA GLU A 119 -1.88 -6.92 -14.95
C GLU A 119 -1.77 -8.42 -15.26
N ARG A 120 -2.88 -9.14 -15.15
CA ARG A 120 -2.92 -10.59 -15.41
C ARG A 120 -2.65 -10.94 -16.85
N ALA A 121 -3.13 -10.16 -17.81
CA ALA A 121 -2.85 -10.37 -19.24
C ALA A 121 -1.34 -10.20 -19.55
N ILE A 122 -0.71 -9.13 -19.02
CA ILE A 122 0.74 -8.92 -19.20
C ILE A 122 1.55 -10.03 -18.51
N MET A 123 1.22 -10.36 -17.25
CA MET A 123 1.91 -11.43 -16.50
C MET A 123 1.82 -12.78 -17.22
N ALA A 124 0.66 -13.11 -17.76
CA ALA A 124 0.45 -14.35 -18.51
C ALA A 124 1.20 -14.40 -19.84
N GLY A 125 1.65 -13.26 -20.33
CA GLY A 125 2.30 -13.17 -21.65
C GLY A 125 1.30 -13.30 -22.80
N ASP A 126 0.06 -12.82 -22.59
CA ASP A 126 -0.94 -12.80 -23.67
C ASP A 126 -0.44 -11.94 -24.84
N ALA A 127 -0.62 -12.42 -26.05
CA ALA A 127 -0.25 -11.69 -27.25
C ALA A 127 -1.20 -10.53 -27.57
N GLU A 128 -2.44 -10.61 -27.10
CA GLU A 128 -3.49 -9.61 -27.28
C GLU A 128 -4.38 -9.51 -26.05
N THR A 129 -5.03 -8.36 -25.90
CA THR A 129 -6.12 -8.11 -24.98
C THR A 129 -7.14 -7.19 -25.67
N GLY A 130 -7.98 -6.51 -24.93
CA GLY A 130 -8.93 -5.57 -25.48
C GLY A 130 -9.87 -5.01 -24.43
N VAL A 131 -10.99 -4.49 -24.89
CA VAL A 131 -12.08 -4.01 -24.03
C VAL A 131 -13.38 -4.68 -24.43
N SER A 132 -14.16 -5.05 -23.42
CA SER A 132 -15.53 -5.55 -23.59
C SER A 132 -16.49 -4.55 -22.95
N ILE A 133 -17.54 -4.20 -23.68
CA ILE A 133 -18.71 -3.50 -23.13
C ILE A 133 -19.74 -4.58 -22.82
N MET A 134 -20.08 -4.75 -21.55
CA MET A 134 -20.92 -5.83 -21.08
C MET A 134 -22.06 -5.36 -20.19
N ARG A 135 -23.15 -6.14 -20.11
CA ARG A 135 -24.19 -5.93 -19.11
C ARG A 135 -23.68 -6.40 -17.74
N VAL A 136 -23.93 -5.59 -16.72
CA VAL A 136 -23.66 -6.00 -15.33
C VAL A 136 -24.76 -6.96 -14.87
N THR A 137 -24.36 -8.07 -14.26
CA THR A 137 -25.23 -9.09 -13.65
C THR A 137 -24.74 -9.38 -12.23
N ALA A 138 -25.43 -10.23 -11.49
CA ALA A 138 -25.03 -10.64 -10.15
C ALA A 138 -23.70 -11.45 -10.12
N GLY A 139 -23.31 -12.07 -11.24
CA GLY A 139 -22.06 -12.80 -11.37
C GLY A 139 -20.88 -11.87 -11.72
N TRP A 140 -19.68 -12.25 -11.32
CA TRP A 140 -18.46 -11.48 -11.56
C TRP A 140 -18.13 -11.43 -13.05
N ASP A 141 -18.35 -10.26 -13.67
CA ASP A 141 -18.11 -9.94 -15.08
C ASP A 141 -18.57 -11.05 -16.07
N SER A 142 -19.67 -11.74 -15.71
CA SER A 142 -20.19 -12.89 -16.44
C SER A 142 -21.39 -12.54 -17.34
N GLY A 143 -21.85 -11.29 -17.31
CA GLY A 143 -22.99 -10.86 -18.11
C GLY A 143 -22.70 -10.80 -19.61
N PRO A 144 -23.74 -10.74 -20.45
CA PRO A 144 -23.59 -10.75 -21.89
C PRO A 144 -22.88 -9.51 -22.42
N VAL A 145 -22.13 -9.68 -23.51
CA VAL A 145 -21.25 -8.67 -24.11
C VAL A 145 -21.93 -8.01 -25.29
N TYR A 146 -21.97 -6.67 -25.27
CA TYR A 146 -22.51 -5.85 -26.36
C TYR A 146 -21.50 -5.68 -27.51
N LEU A 147 -20.29 -5.24 -27.18
CA LEU A 147 -19.20 -4.97 -28.12
C LEU A 147 -17.86 -5.38 -27.51
N GLN A 148 -16.92 -5.74 -28.38
CA GLN A 148 -15.52 -5.97 -28.01
C GLN A 148 -14.61 -5.36 -29.06
N GLU A 149 -13.46 -4.87 -28.60
CA GLU A 149 -12.39 -4.42 -29.49
C GLU A 149 -11.04 -4.94 -29.00
N ARG A 150 -10.22 -5.44 -29.92
CA ARG A 150 -8.92 -6.09 -29.65
C ARG A 150 -7.77 -5.11 -29.83
N THR A 151 -6.71 -5.34 -29.08
CA THR A 151 -5.41 -4.66 -29.25
C THR A 151 -4.27 -5.62 -28.92
N PRO A 152 -3.13 -5.56 -29.62
CA PRO A 152 -1.97 -6.37 -29.25
C PRO A 152 -1.36 -5.89 -27.93
N ILE A 153 -0.73 -6.81 -27.20
CA ILE A 153 0.21 -6.53 -26.13
C ILE A 153 1.62 -6.68 -26.69
N THR A 154 2.36 -5.59 -26.77
CA THR A 154 3.73 -5.62 -27.29
C THR A 154 4.76 -5.92 -26.18
N PRO A 155 5.98 -6.37 -26.52
CA PRO A 155 7.04 -6.55 -25.52
C PRO A 155 7.42 -5.27 -24.76
N GLU A 156 7.16 -4.10 -25.34
CA GLU A 156 7.44 -2.79 -24.74
C GLU A 156 6.32 -2.31 -23.82
N ASP A 157 5.12 -2.91 -23.91
CA ASP A 157 3.99 -2.52 -23.10
C ASP A 157 4.23 -2.83 -21.62
N ASP A 158 3.98 -1.83 -20.79
CA ASP A 158 3.75 -1.96 -19.37
C ASP A 158 2.27 -1.66 -19.03
N TYR A 159 1.92 -1.71 -17.74
CA TYR A 159 0.56 -1.36 -17.33
C TYR A 159 0.14 0.02 -17.82
N ALA A 160 1.02 1.03 -17.72
CA ALA A 160 0.65 2.40 -18.05
C ALA A 160 0.37 2.58 -19.54
N SER A 161 1.23 2.06 -20.43
CA SER A 161 1.05 2.17 -21.88
C SER A 161 -0.18 1.39 -22.36
N LEU A 162 -0.38 0.20 -21.81
CA LEU A 162 -1.54 -0.63 -22.15
C LEU A 162 -2.84 0.00 -21.63
N ALA A 163 -2.87 0.50 -20.38
CA ALA A 163 -4.03 1.17 -19.80
C ALA A 163 -4.44 2.39 -20.62
N ALA A 164 -3.50 3.27 -20.98
CA ALA A 164 -3.78 4.44 -21.79
C ALA A 164 -4.43 4.09 -23.15
N ARG A 165 -4.00 3.00 -23.77
CA ARG A 165 -4.58 2.48 -25.02
C ARG A 165 -5.99 1.92 -24.79
N LEU A 166 -6.18 1.11 -23.75
CA LEU A 166 -7.47 0.51 -23.41
C LEU A 166 -8.49 1.53 -22.91
N GLU A 167 -8.05 2.59 -22.21
CA GLU A 167 -8.90 3.72 -21.80
C GLU A 167 -9.53 4.39 -23.01
N THR A 168 -8.74 4.68 -24.04
CA THR A 168 -9.22 5.27 -25.30
C THR A 168 -10.20 4.35 -26.01
N ILE A 169 -9.84 3.08 -26.19
CA ILE A 169 -10.70 2.07 -26.81
C ILE A 169 -12.01 1.93 -26.01
N GLY A 170 -11.93 1.81 -24.69
CA GLY A 170 -13.08 1.61 -23.82
C GLY A 170 -14.05 2.79 -23.85
N ALA A 171 -13.50 3.99 -23.87
CA ALA A 171 -14.28 5.23 -23.94
C ALA A 171 -15.05 5.36 -25.25
N GLU A 172 -14.41 5.08 -26.40
CA GLU A 172 -15.06 5.10 -27.71
C GLU A 172 -16.07 3.95 -27.86
N LEU A 173 -15.70 2.77 -27.39
CA LEU A 173 -16.55 1.58 -27.49
C LEU A 173 -17.83 1.71 -26.65
N LEU A 174 -17.74 2.36 -25.45
CA LEU A 174 -18.91 2.63 -24.63
C LEU A 174 -19.89 3.55 -25.34
N VAL A 175 -19.41 4.66 -25.92
CA VAL A 175 -20.28 5.61 -26.65
C VAL A 175 -20.94 4.89 -27.82
N ARG A 176 -20.16 4.12 -28.59
CA ARG A 176 -20.69 3.32 -29.71
C ARG A 176 -21.75 2.31 -29.25
N ALA A 177 -21.55 1.62 -28.14
CA ALA A 177 -22.53 0.69 -27.60
C ALA A 177 -23.85 1.37 -27.18
N LEU A 178 -23.75 2.61 -26.65
CA LEU A 178 -24.91 3.41 -26.26
C LEU A 178 -25.66 3.99 -27.47
N ASP A 179 -24.97 4.31 -28.57
CA ASP A 179 -25.54 4.79 -29.81
C ASP A 179 -26.23 3.66 -30.60
N GLU A 180 -25.52 2.56 -30.83
CA GLU A 180 -25.95 1.46 -31.68
C GLU A 180 -26.91 0.49 -30.98
N ARG A 181 -26.84 0.36 -29.66
CA ARG A 181 -27.68 -0.56 -28.85
C ARG A 181 -27.70 -1.99 -29.42
N PRO A 182 -26.53 -2.59 -29.68
CA PRO A 182 -26.48 -3.93 -30.25
C PRO A 182 -27.07 -4.97 -29.29
N VAL A 183 -27.57 -6.07 -29.85
CA VAL A 183 -28.06 -7.20 -29.05
C VAL A 183 -26.84 -7.86 -28.38
N PRO A 184 -26.80 -7.91 -27.05
CA PRO A 184 -25.67 -8.51 -26.35
C PRO A 184 -25.62 -10.04 -26.55
N ARG A 185 -24.40 -10.60 -26.53
CA ARG A 185 -24.15 -12.02 -26.70
C ARG A 185 -23.68 -12.64 -25.38
N GLU A 186 -24.19 -13.80 -25.03
CA GLU A 186 -23.72 -14.55 -23.88
C GLU A 186 -22.22 -14.89 -24.05
N GLN A 187 -21.51 -14.93 -22.95
CA GLN A 187 -20.10 -15.31 -22.93
C GLN A 187 -19.96 -16.83 -23.07
N ASP A 188 -18.91 -17.27 -23.77
CA ASP A 188 -18.57 -18.69 -23.86
C ASP A 188 -17.89 -19.15 -22.56
N GLU A 189 -18.52 -20.03 -21.80
CA GLU A 189 -17.97 -20.54 -20.54
C GLU A 189 -16.68 -21.36 -20.71
N ALA A 190 -16.39 -21.89 -21.90
CA ALA A 190 -15.16 -22.64 -22.17
C ALA A 190 -13.89 -21.77 -22.13
N GLY A 191 -14.02 -20.46 -22.33
CA GLY A 191 -12.89 -19.51 -22.34
C GLY A 191 -12.68 -18.74 -21.04
N VAL A 192 -13.42 -19.05 -19.98
CA VAL A 192 -13.39 -18.28 -18.74
C VAL A 192 -12.04 -18.40 -18.01
N THR A 193 -11.46 -17.25 -17.70
CA THR A 193 -10.35 -17.11 -16.74
C THR A 193 -10.60 -15.96 -15.79
N TYR A 194 -9.94 -15.98 -14.62
CA TYR A 194 -10.16 -14.97 -13.59
C TYR A 194 -8.93 -14.13 -13.32
N ALA A 195 -9.11 -12.82 -13.30
CA ALA A 195 -8.12 -11.82 -12.94
C ALA A 195 -8.27 -11.42 -11.46
N GLN A 196 -7.76 -12.25 -10.57
CA GLN A 196 -7.76 -11.95 -9.14
C GLN A 196 -6.96 -10.67 -8.85
N LYS A 197 -7.40 -9.94 -7.80
CA LYS A 197 -6.69 -8.75 -7.30
C LYS A 197 -5.21 -9.08 -7.06
N ILE A 198 -4.34 -8.12 -7.38
CA ILE A 198 -2.90 -8.25 -7.12
C ILE A 198 -2.64 -8.24 -5.61
N THR A 199 -1.93 -9.26 -5.15
CA THR A 199 -1.57 -9.47 -3.74
C THR A 199 -0.11 -9.12 -3.49
N ALA A 200 0.30 -9.13 -2.22
CA ALA A 200 1.71 -8.97 -1.85
C ALA A 200 2.62 -10.05 -2.50
N ARG A 201 2.11 -11.29 -2.63
CA ARG A 201 2.82 -12.40 -3.30
C ARG A 201 3.04 -12.13 -4.80
N ASP A 202 2.06 -11.56 -5.48
CA ASP A 202 2.18 -11.22 -6.91
C ASP A 202 3.25 -10.16 -7.16
N ARG A 203 3.60 -9.36 -6.15
CA ARG A 203 4.61 -8.30 -6.24
C ARG A 203 6.03 -8.82 -6.04
N ALA A 204 6.21 -9.90 -5.29
CA ALA A 204 7.52 -10.48 -5.03
C ALA A 204 8.05 -11.21 -6.27
N LEU A 205 9.32 -10.96 -6.62
CA LEU A 205 10.01 -11.73 -7.66
C LEU A 205 10.20 -13.17 -7.18
N ASP A 206 9.93 -14.12 -8.09
CA ASP A 206 9.98 -15.55 -7.83
C ASP A 206 11.06 -16.21 -8.69
N PRO A 207 12.25 -16.54 -8.13
CA PRO A 207 13.35 -17.11 -8.90
C PRO A 207 13.09 -18.55 -9.38
N THR A 208 12.02 -19.20 -8.94
CA THR A 208 11.63 -20.53 -9.45
C THR A 208 10.96 -20.47 -10.81
N ARG A 209 10.66 -19.26 -11.29
CA ARG A 209 10.06 -19.01 -12.60
C ARG A 209 11.13 -18.59 -13.62
N PRO A 210 10.84 -18.75 -14.92
CA PRO A 210 11.70 -18.20 -15.98
C PRO A 210 11.85 -16.67 -15.86
N PRO A 211 13.03 -16.10 -16.22
CA PRO A 211 13.23 -14.66 -16.14
C PRO A 211 12.28 -13.85 -17.04
N GLU A 212 11.76 -14.45 -18.12
CA GLU A 212 10.75 -13.83 -18.98
C GLU A 212 9.42 -13.63 -18.26
N GLU A 213 9.04 -14.53 -17.36
CA GLU A 213 7.82 -14.39 -16.54
C GLU A 213 8.00 -13.28 -15.50
N GLU A 214 9.16 -13.21 -14.88
CA GLU A 214 9.47 -12.18 -13.90
C GLU A 214 9.66 -10.79 -14.53
N GLU A 215 10.19 -10.73 -15.75
CA GLU A 215 10.22 -9.49 -16.54
C GLU A 215 8.81 -8.98 -16.84
N ARG A 216 7.91 -9.86 -17.28
CA ARG A 216 6.50 -9.53 -17.49
C ARG A 216 5.81 -9.09 -16.19
N ARG A 217 6.12 -9.71 -15.05
CA ARG A 217 5.65 -9.29 -13.73
C ARG A 217 6.06 -7.85 -13.42
N VAL A 218 7.33 -7.49 -13.64
CA VAL A 218 7.81 -6.13 -13.43
C VAL A 218 7.06 -5.14 -14.32
N ARG A 219 6.84 -5.44 -15.59
CA ARG A 219 6.10 -4.58 -16.53
C ARG A 219 4.61 -4.45 -16.14
N ALA A 220 3.97 -5.55 -15.78
CA ALA A 220 2.57 -5.59 -15.41
C ALA A 220 2.26 -4.72 -14.17
N LEU A 221 3.22 -4.59 -13.26
CA LEU A 221 3.02 -3.87 -12.00
C LEU A 221 3.53 -2.42 -12.04
N ARG A 222 4.24 -2.04 -13.07
CA ARG A 222 4.80 -0.68 -13.24
C ARG A 222 3.81 0.26 -13.92
N PRO A 223 3.62 1.49 -13.47
CA PRO A 223 4.28 2.13 -12.30
C PRO A 223 3.45 2.08 -11.01
N HIS A 224 2.20 1.60 -11.04
CA HIS A 224 1.15 1.86 -10.04
C HIS A 224 1.24 1.02 -8.77
N ILE A 225 1.73 -0.24 -8.87
CA ILE A 225 1.86 -1.17 -7.73
C ILE A 225 3.34 -1.42 -7.40
N GLY A 226 4.16 -1.74 -8.41
CA GLY A 226 5.58 -2.04 -8.34
C GLY A 226 5.88 -3.47 -7.89
N ALA A 227 6.79 -4.11 -8.63
CA ALA A 227 7.42 -5.36 -8.22
C ALA A 227 8.49 -5.09 -7.16
N ARG A 228 8.84 -6.11 -6.38
CA ARG A 228 9.81 -6.00 -5.30
C ARG A 228 10.65 -7.27 -5.15
N LEU A 229 11.89 -7.07 -4.75
CA LEU A 229 12.80 -8.11 -4.32
C LEU A 229 12.95 -8.02 -2.81
N PRO A 230 12.63 -9.07 -2.02
CA PRO A 230 12.90 -9.07 -0.60
C PRO A 230 14.41 -9.04 -0.36
N LEU A 231 14.85 -8.22 0.60
CA LEU A 231 16.25 -8.12 1.00
C LEU A 231 16.50 -8.86 2.30
N PRO A 232 17.76 -9.27 2.57
CA PRO A 232 18.11 -9.97 3.80
C PRO A 232 17.81 -9.24 5.11
N ASP A 233 17.76 -7.91 5.09
CA ASP A 233 17.39 -7.06 6.23
C ASP A 233 15.88 -6.90 6.46
N GLY A 234 15.05 -7.71 5.77
CA GLY A 234 13.58 -7.64 5.86
C GLY A 234 12.94 -6.50 5.08
N SER A 235 13.73 -5.60 4.54
CA SER A 235 13.25 -4.53 3.67
C SER A 235 13.00 -5.05 2.24
N PHE A 236 12.49 -4.19 1.36
CA PHE A 236 12.23 -4.53 -0.03
C PHE A 236 12.95 -3.56 -0.97
N LEU A 237 13.66 -4.12 -1.93
CA LEU A 237 14.13 -3.38 -3.09
C LEU A 237 12.98 -3.30 -4.11
N GLY A 238 12.46 -2.11 -4.35
CA GLY A 238 11.48 -1.92 -5.43
C GLY A 238 12.14 -2.15 -6.79
N VAL A 239 11.52 -2.99 -7.64
CA VAL A 239 12.02 -3.26 -9.00
C VAL A 239 11.15 -2.53 -9.99
N ILE A 240 11.73 -1.52 -10.67
CA ILE A 240 11.02 -0.62 -11.58
C ILE A 240 11.18 -1.07 -13.02
N ALA A 241 12.38 -1.57 -13.37
CA ALA A 241 12.65 -2.14 -14.69
C ALA A 241 13.66 -3.28 -14.57
N ALA A 242 13.43 -4.29 -15.38
CA ALA A 242 14.31 -5.46 -15.49
C ALA A 242 14.42 -5.88 -16.95
N ARG A 243 15.41 -6.71 -17.27
CA ARG A 243 15.55 -7.36 -18.57
C ARG A 243 16.08 -8.77 -18.40
N VAL A 244 15.72 -9.63 -19.33
CA VAL A 244 16.27 -11.00 -19.40
C VAL A 244 17.74 -10.95 -19.82
N ASP A 245 18.61 -11.63 -19.07
CA ASP A 245 20.07 -11.66 -19.31
C ASP A 245 20.54 -12.98 -19.96
N GLY A 246 19.67 -13.68 -20.64
CA GLY A 246 20.04 -14.91 -21.36
C GLY A 246 20.15 -16.15 -20.45
N PRO A 247 20.48 -17.31 -21.05
CA PRO A 247 20.55 -18.58 -20.33
C PRO A 247 21.74 -18.60 -19.35
N THR A 248 21.48 -18.93 -18.10
CA THR A 248 22.54 -19.25 -17.15
C THR A 248 22.70 -20.76 -17.02
N ARG A 249 23.96 -21.21 -16.75
CA ARG A 249 24.23 -22.62 -16.42
C ARG A 249 23.95 -22.96 -14.99
N ALA A 250 23.61 -21.97 -14.16
CA ALA A 250 23.28 -22.18 -12.76
C ALA A 250 21.89 -22.84 -12.63
N PRO A 251 21.71 -23.83 -11.76
CA PRO A 251 20.38 -24.32 -11.42
C PRO A 251 19.57 -23.16 -10.82
N ALA A 252 18.24 -23.18 -11.02
CA ALA A 252 17.32 -22.25 -10.38
C ALA A 252 17.68 -22.15 -8.88
N GLY A 253 18.14 -21.00 -8.45
CA GLY A 253 18.73 -20.91 -7.15
C GLY A 253 18.49 -19.62 -6.39
N GLY A 254 17.76 -18.68 -6.97
CA GLY A 254 17.42 -17.41 -6.32
C GLY A 254 18.64 -16.60 -5.87
N LEU A 255 19.81 -16.82 -6.45
CA LEU A 255 21.00 -16.03 -6.10
C LEU A 255 20.86 -14.63 -6.66
N VAL A 256 20.83 -13.66 -5.78
CA VAL A 256 21.07 -12.25 -6.11
C VAL A 256 22.58 -12.04 -6.10
N ARG A 257 23.12 -11.47 -7.17
CA ARG A 257 24.55 -11.28 -7.34
C ARG A 257 24.87 -10.04 -8.16
N THR A 258 26.09 -9.57 -8.03
CA THR A 258 26.59 -8.43 -8.79
C THR A 258 27.61 -8.86 -9.84
N GLU A 259 27.55 -8.24 -11.03
CA GLU A 259 28.60 -8.33 -12.07
C GLU A 259 28.97 -6.92 -12.50
N GLY A 260 30.03 -6.38 -11.93
CA GLY A 260 30.42 -4.97 -12.13
C GLY A 260 29.36 -4.03 -11.55
N ASP A 261 28.69 -3.27 -12.40
CA ASP A 261 27.61 -2.34 -12.05
C ASP A 261 26.20 -2.92 -12.32
N ARG A 262 26.11 -4.24 -12.56
CA ARG A 262 24.86 -4.95 -12.82
C ARG A 262 24.41 -5.72 -11.57
N LEU A 263 23.13 -5.69 -11.29
CA LEU A 263 22.46 -6.49 -10.25
C LEU A 263 21.61 -7.56 -10.94
N LEU A 264 21.85 -8.81 -10.62
CA LEU A 264 21.28 -9.98 -11.29
C LEU A 264 20.54 -10.86 -10.26
N LEU A 265 19.37 -11.37 -10.65
CA LEU A 265 18.66 -12.44 -9.96
C LEU A 265 18.69 -13.69 -10.84
N ASP A 266 19.31 -14.76 -10.34
CA ASP A 266 19.29 -16.06 -11.03
C ASP A 266 17.93 -16.71 -10.90
N CYS A 267 17.28 -16.93 -12.03
CA CYS A 267 15.95 -17.50 -12.19
C CYS A 267 16.02 -18.91 -12.81
N LEU A 268 14.89 -19.58 -12.97
CA LEU A 268 14.81 -20.87 -13.66
C LEU A 268 15.23 -20.73 -15.13
N GLY A 269 16.37 -21.32 -15.47
CA GLY A 269 16.88 -21.37 -16.85
C GLY A 269 17.56 -20.10 -17.36
N GLY A 270 17.64 -19.03 -16.56
CA GLY A 270 18.28 -17.78 -16.98
C GLY A 270 18.50 -16.81 -15.82
N ALA A 271 18.85 -15.58 -16.13
CA ALA A 271 18.96 -14.52 -15.14
C ALA A 271 18.10 -13.31 -15.51
N LEU A 272 17.62 -12.59 -14.51
CA LEU A 272 16.94 -11.32 -14.62
C LEU A 272 17.88 -10.21 -14.16
N GLU A 273 18.23 -9.29 -15.04
CA GLU A 273 18.97 -8.08 -14.68
C GLU A 273 18.00 -7.02 -14.18
N LEU A 274 18.19 -6.55 -12.96
CA LEU A 274 17.43 -5.47 -12.34
C LEU A 274 18.07 -4.14 -12.76
N THR A 275 17.52 -3.47 -13.77
CA THR A 275 18.17 -2.30 -14.40
C THR A 275 17.83 -1.00 -13.69
N ARG A 276 16.61 -0.86 -13.17
CA ARG A 276 16.14 0.31 -12.42
C ARG A 276 15.41 -0.12 -11.17
N ILE A 277 15.83 0.42 -10.06
CA ILE A 277 15.37 0.02 -8.74
C ILE A 277 15.00 1.21 -7.88
N ARG A 278 14.32 0.93 -6.77
CA ARG A 278 14.08 1.88 -5.68
C ARG A 278 14.58 1.23 -4.39
N PRO A 279 15.71 1.68 -3.83
CA PRO A 279 16.16 1.22 -2.52
C PRO A 279 15.15 1.52 -1.41
N PRO A 280 15.17 0.79 -0.28
CA PRO A 280 14.34 1.09 0.87
C PRO A 280 14.47 2.57 1.27
N GLY A 281 13.34 3.27 1.44
CA GLY A 281 13.33 4.71 1.75
C GLY A 281 13.91 5.65 0.68
N GLY A 282 14.48 5.12 -0.41
CA GLY A 282 15.19 5.89 -1.43
C GLY A 282 14.33 6.28 -2.65
N ARG A 283 14.94 7.08 -3.55
CA ARG A 283 14.38 7.45 -4.85
C ARG A 283 14.70 6.39 -5.92
N PRO A 284 13.93 6.35 -7.02
CA PRO A 284 14.28 5.54 -8.19
C PRO A 284 15.65 5.89 -8.76
N MET A 285 16.48 4.87 -9.03
CA MET A 285 17.81 5.01 -9.62
C MET A 285 18.18 3.76 -10.43
N SER A 286 19.26 3.80 -11.20
CA SER A 286 19.81 2.59 -11.82
C SER A 286 20.45 1.68 -10.77
N ALA A 287 20.50 0.37 -11.05
CA ALA A 287 21.21 -0.56 -10.17
C ALA A 287 22.69 -0.18 -10.05
N GLY A 288 23.34 0.25 -11.14
CA GLY A 288 24.72 0.70 -11.12
C GLY A 288 24.97 1.93 -10.24
N GLU A 289 24.03 2.90 -10.19
CA GLU A 289 24.12 4.03 -9.25
C GLU A 289 24.05 3.57 -7.79
N TRP A 290 23.14 2.65 -7.51
CA TRP A 290 23.02 2.07 -6.17
C TRP A 290 24.27 1.31 -5.76
N LEU A 291 24.81 0.45 -6.63
CA LEU A 291 26.01 -0.33 -6.35
C LEU A 291 27.25 0.57 -6.14
N ARG A 292 27.38 1.67 -6.88
CA ARG A 292 28.46 2.66 -6.66
C ARG A 292 28.35 3.36 -5.32
N GLY A 293 27.14 3.49 -4.77
CA GLY A 293 26.90 3.97 -3.39
C GLY A 293 27.41 3.02 -2.31
N ARG A 294 27.95 1.86 -2.70
CA ARG A 294 28.48 0.81 -1.80
C ARG A 294 27.46 0.35 -0.75
N PRO A 295 26.30 -0.18 -1.18
CA PRO A 295 25.39 -0.83 -0.25
C PRO A 295 26.10 -1.99 0.44
N ASP A 296 25.58 -2.40 1.60
CA ASP A 296 26.08 -3.56 2.31
C ASP A 296 26.18 -4.76 1.34
N PRO A 297 27.34 -5.45 1.26
CA PRO A 297 27.50 -6.64 0.42
C PRO A 297 26.43 -7.72 0.68
N ALA A 298 25.94 -7.82 1.91
CA ALA A 298 24.86 -8.74 2.27
C ALA A 298 23.53 -8.43 1.52
N LEU A 299 23.30 -7.17 1.11
CA LEU A 299 22.13 -6.77 0.35
C LEU A 299 22.29 -6.95 -1.18
N THR A 300 23.51 -7.23 -1.65
CA THR A 300 23.84 -7.33 -3.08
C THR A 300 24.29 -8.72 -3.51
N THR A 301 24.57 -9.61 -2.54
CA THR A 301 24.95 -11.01 -2.81
C THR A 301 24.32 -11.90 -1.75
N PHE A 302 23.17 -12.43 -2.04
CA PHE A 302 22.39 -13.28 -1.13
C PHE A 302 21.53 -14.26 -1.93
N ARG A 303 20.98 -15.26 -1.23
CA ARG A 303 20.08 -16.22 -1.87
C ARG A 303 18.66 -16.04 -1.35
N LEU A 304 17.72 -15.83 -2.29
CA LEU A 304 16.29 -15.92 -1.98
C LEU A 304 15.93 -17.39 -1.69
N ASP A 305 15.20 -17.63 -0.64
CA ASP A 305 14.52 -18.91 -0.43
C ASP A 305 13.08 -18.82 -0.95
N PRO A 306 12.79 -19.29 -2.17
CA PRO A 306 11.46 -19.21 -2.76
C PRO A 306 10.47 -20.17 -2.05
N ALA A 307 10.98 -21.16 -1.32
CA ALA A 307 10.15 -22.10 -0.57
C ALA A 307 9.68 -21.52 0.78
N LEU A 308 10.23 -20.38 1.21
CA LEU A 308 9.92 -19.79 2.51
C LEU A 308 8.41 -19.63 2.78
N PRO A 309 7.60 -19.09 1.82
CA PRO A 309 6.15 -18.97 2.00
C PRO A 309 5.38 -20.29 1.97
N ASP A 310 5.95 -21.32 1.35
CA ASP A 310 5.32 -22.63 1.13
C ASP A 310 5.82 -23.71 2.12
N ARG A 311 6.73 -23.36 3.04
CA ARG A 311 7.16 -24.27 4.13
C ARG A 311 5.98 -24.70 4.99
N ASP A 312 6.10 -25.88 5.60
CA ASP A 312 5.12 -26.31 6.61
C ASP A 312 4.95 -25.25 7.70
N LEU A 313 3.70 -24.97 8.06
CA LEU A 313 3.38 -23.90 9.01
C LEU A 313 4.05 -24.15 10.39
N ALA A 314 4.09 -25.40 10.84
CA ALA A 314 4.68 -25.72 12.13
C ALA A 314 6.20 -25.49 12.10
N GLU A 315 6.88 -25.92 11.03
CA GLU A 315 8.31 -25.67 10.83
C GLU A 315 8.61 -24.16 10.78
N LEU A 316 7.81 -23.40 10.00
CA LEU A 316 8.00 -21.96 9.86
C LEU A 316 7.80 -21.21 11.19
N LEU A 317 6.85 -21.63 12.00
CA LEU A 317 6.61 -21.07 13.33
C LEU A 317 7.75 -21.36 14.31
N GLU A 318 8.32 -22.57 14.29
CA GLU A 318 9.48 -22.92 15.14
C GLU A 318 10.72 -22.11 14.74
N LEU A 319 10.96 -21.94 13.44
CA LEU A 319 12.06 -21.11 12.94
C LEU A 319 11.86 -19.63 13.32
N ALA A 320 10.64 -19.11 13.22
CA ALA A 320 10.33 -17.75 13.63
C ALA A 320 10.51 -17.52 15.15
N VAL A 321 10.18 -18.52 15.97
CA VAL A 321 10.44 -18.46 17.43
C VAL A 321 11.93 -18.42 17.72
N GLN A 322 12.75 -19.23 17.01
CA GLN A 322 14.21 -19.20 17.17
C GLN A 322 14.80 -17.86 16.75
N GLU A 323 14.32 -17.33 15.63
CA GLU A 323 14.70 -16.04 15.10
C GLU A 323 14.34 -14.89 16.05
N TRP A 324 13.13 -14.90 16.62
CA TRP A 324 12.62 -13.88 17.53
C TRP A 324 13.37 -13.78 18.86
N ARG A 325 14.06 -14.85 19.26
CA ARG A 325 14.88 -14.90 20.48
C ARG A 325 16.29 -14.35 20.31
N ASP A 326 16.71 -14.06 19.09
CA ASP A 326 18.04 -13.58 18.77
C ASP A 326 18.03 -12.05 18.68
N ASP A 327 18.21 -11.39 19.84
CA ASP A 327 18.17 -9.92 19.99
C ASP A 327 19.22 -9.18 19.16
N ASP A 328 20.27 -9.87 18.67
CA ASP A 328 21.33 -9.27 17.85
C ASP A 328 21.00 -9.27 16.34
N ARG A 329 19.83 -9.74 15.95
CA ARG A 329 19.44 -9.82 14.54
C ARG A 329 18.76 -8.54 14.06
N GLU A 330 19.29 -8.00 12.99
CA GLU A 330 18.66 -6.89 12.24
C GLU A 330 17.56 -7.37 11.27
N TRP A 331 17.32 -8.69 11.13
CA TRP A 331 16.39 -9.24 10.14
C TRP A 331 15.72 -10.54 10.55
N TYR A 332 14.39 -10.62 10.26
CA TYR A 332 13.48 -11.68 10.67
C TYR A 332 12.74 -12.31 9.47
N PRO A 333 13.41 -13.13 8.61
CA PRO A 333 12.80 -13.70 7.40
C PRO A 333 11.63 -14.63 7.68
N TYR A 334 11.69 -15.44 8.73
CA TYR A 334 10.61 -16.36 9.06
C TYR A 334 9.40 -15.64 9.67
N VAL A 335 9.63 -14.65 10.50
CA VAL A 335 8.58 -13.75 11.02
C VAL A 335 7.89 -13.03 9.88
N SER A 336 8.67 -12.44 8.96
CA SER A 336 8.13 -11.76 7.77
C SER A 336 7.35 -12.69 6.85
N ALA A 337 7.82 -13.92 6.65
CA ALA A 337 7.12 -14.94 5.86
C ALA A 337 5.76 -15.29 6.45
N LEU A 338 5.66 -15.43 7.77
CA LEU A 338 4.39 -15.68 8.46
C LEU A 338 3.41 -14.51 8.30
N ALA A 339 3.89 -13.26 8.45
CA ALA A 339 3.07 -12.07 8.25
C ALA A 339 2.50 -11.99 6.82
N VAL A 340 3.32 -12.29 5.81
CA VAL A 340 2.93 -12.28 4.38
C VAL A 340 1.99 -13.45 4.05
N ARG A 341 2.24 -14.64 4.59
CA ARG A 341 1.38 -15.83 4.39
C ARG A 341 -0.06 -15.56 4.78
N GLY A 342 -0.30 -14.88 5.90
CA GLY A 342 -1.56 -14.19 6.22
C GLY A 342 -2.82 -15.04 6.25
N GLY A 343 -2.73 -16.35 6.17
CA GLY A 343 -3.87 -17.28 6.08
C GLY A 343 -4.60 -17.51 7.41
N ARG A 344 -5.77 -18.13 7.33
CA ARG A 344 -6.57 -18.53 8.50
C ARG A 344 -5.81 -19.49 9.40
N ASP A 345 -5.06 -20.40 8.80
CA ASP A 345 -4.20 -21.36 9.49
C ASP A 345 -3.13 -20.66 10.36
N VAL A 346 -2.57 -19.55 9.86
CA VAL A 346 -1.59 -18.74 10.61
C VAL A 346 -2.28 -18.02 11.78
N LEU A 347 -3.45 -17.41 11.57
CA LEU A 347 -4.21 -16.74 12.62
C LEU A 347 -4.55 -17.71 13.77
N ASP A 348 -5.05 -18.90 13.44
CA ASP A 348 -5.41 -19.92 14.42
C ASP A 348 -4.17 -20.41 15.21
N ALA A 349 -3.05 -20.61 14.53
CA ALA A 349 -1.79 -21.02 15.14
C ALA A 349 -1.19 -19.92 16.06
N LEU A 350 -1.26 -18.66 15.67
CA LEU A 350 -0.81 -17.54 16.50
C LEU A 350 -1.73 -17.35 17.73
N THR A 351 -3.04 -17.46 17.53
CA THR A 351 -4.02 -17.38 18.64
C THR A 351 -3.80 -18.49 19.67
N ALA A 352 -3.40 -19.68 19.24
CA ALA A 352 -3.02 -20.77 20.14
C ALA A 352 -1.74 -20.42 20.93
N ARG A 353 -0.70 -19.91 20.24
CA ARG A 353 0.60 -19.51 20.84
C ARG A 353 0.49 -18.29 21.76
N ALA A 354 -0.52 -17.47 21.61
CA ALA A 354 -0.84 -16.38 22.51
C ALA A 354 -1.03 -16.81 23.99
N ARG A 355 -1.10 -18.13 24.27
CA ARG A 355 -1.24 -18.72 25.61
C ARG A 355 -0.04 -19.56 26.02
N ASP A 356 1.04 -19.51 25.27
CA ASP A 356 2.25 -20.29 25.56
C ASP A 356 2.85 -19.90 26.92
N ALA A 357 3.54 -20.84 27.55
CA ALA A 357 4.24 -20.59 28.81
C ALA A 357 5.42 -19.62 28.62
N ASP A 358 6.09 -19.69 27.46
CA ASP A 358 7.25 -18.87 27.11
C ASP A 358 6.83 -17.45 26.70
N PRO A 359 7.31 -16.39 27.41
CA PRO A 359 7.03 -15.00 27.02
C PRO A 359 7.50 -14.64 25.61
N GLY A 360 8.65 -15.19 25.14
CA GLY A 360 9.17 -14.97 23.80
C GLY A 360 8.22 -15.50 22.71
N VAL A 361 7.58 -16.64 22.95
CA VAL A 361 6.56 -17.19 22.04
C VAL A 361 5.31 -16.31 22.05
N ARG A 362 4.89 -15.83 23.23
CA ARG A 362 3.73 -14.93 23.33
C ARG A 362 3.98 -13.57 22.69
N SER A 363 5.19 -13.00 22.86
CA SER A 363 5.53 -11.71 22.24
C SER A 363 5.57 -11.80 20.72
N LEU A 364 6.17 -12.85 20.15
CA LEU A 364 6.11 -13.12 18.72
C LEU A 364 4.66 -13.26 18.22
N ALA A 365 3.83 -14.01 18.96
CA ALA A 365 2.42 -14.17 18.59
C ALA A 365 1.67 -12.82 18.59
N ALA A 366 1.90 -11.97 19.59
CA ALA A 366 1.30 -10.64 19.67
C ALA A 366 1.75 -9.74 18.50
N TYR A 367 3.03 -9.69 18.22
CA TYR A 367 3.61 -8.93 17.12
C TYR A 367 3.03 -9.35 15.77
N LEU A 368 3.05 -10.67 15.48
CA LEU A 368 2.51 -11.22 14.24
C LEU A 368 0.99 -11.07 14.12
N LEU A 369 0.24 -11.14 15.20
CA LEU A 369 -1.20 -10.85 15.19
C LEU A 369 -1.46 -9.41 14.72
N GLY A 370 -0.60 -8.45 15.04
CA GLY A 370 -0.70 -7.09 14.49
C GLY A 370 -0.39 -6.99 13.00
N GLN A 371 0.57 -7.77 12.52
CA GLN A 371 1.10 -7.68 11.16
C GLN A 371 0.51 -8.70 10.17
N LEU A 372 -0.38 -9.58 10.60
CA LEU A 372 -0.94 -10.63 9.74
C LEU A 372 -1.70 -10.05 8.55
N GLY A 373 -1.23 -10.35 7.34
CA GLY A 373 -1.68 -9.76 6.09
C GLY A 373 -0.77 -8.64 5.58
N ALA A 374 0.33 -8.34 6.29
CA ALA A 374 1.33 -7.32 5.95
C ALA A 374 0.72 -5.90 5.78
N GLU A 375 0.62 -5.38 4.57
CA GLU A 375 0.15 -4.00 4.31
C GLU A 375 -1.33 -3.76 4.67
N VAL A 376 -2.15 -4.83 4.70
CA VAL A 376 -3.58 -4.76 5.05
C VAL A 376 -3.92 -5.92 5.98
N PRO A 377 -4.40 -5.66 7.20
CA PRO A 377 -4.78 -6.72 8.12
C PRO A 377 -5.75 -7.72 7.50
N ALA A 378 -5.43 -9.02 7.60
CA ALA A 378 -6.21 -10.08 6.96
C ALA A 378 -7.55 -10.32 7.66
N TYR A 379 -7.55 -10.25 9.00
CA TYR A 379 -8.70 -10.53 9.87
C TYR A 379 -8.77 -9.53 11.03
N PRO A 380 -8.91 -8.22 10.78
CA PRO A 380 -8.62 -7.17 11.79
C PRO A 380 -9.44 -7.32 13.08
N GLY A 381 -10.70 -7.71 12.99
CA GLY A 381 -11.54 -7.91 14.17
C GLY A 381 -11.10 -9.10 15.03
N GLU A 382 -10.69 -10.21 14.41
CA GLU A 382 -10.25 -11.41 15.13
C GLU A 382 -8.82 -11.25 15.67
N GLN A 383 -7.95 -10.59 14.93
CA GLN A 383 -6.62 -10.19 15.37
C GLN A 383 -6.69 -9.30 16.62
N ALA A 384 -7.55 -8.27 16.57
CA ALA A 384 -7.79 -7.38 17.70
C ALA A 384 -8.39 -8.10 18.91
N ALA A 385 -9.32 -9.04 18.70
CA ALA A 385 -9.89 -9.85 19.75
C ALA A 385 -8.85 -10.74 20.43
N ALA A 386 -7.93 -11.33 19.66
CA ALA A 386 -6.83 -12.14 20.18
C ALA A 386 -5.86 -11.29 21.02
N LEU A 387 -5.44 -10.12 20.52
CA LEU A 387 -4.59 -9.17 21.25
C LEU A 387 -5.29 -8.67 22.53
N SER A 388 -6.58 -8.35 22.48
CA SER A 388 -7.34 -7.92 23.66
C SER A 388 -7.42 -9.04 24.72
N ALA A 389 -7.59 -10.28 24.30
CA ALA A 389 -7.57 -11.41 25.19
C ALA A 389 -6.19 -11.68 25.83
N MET A 390 -5.09 -11.34 25.13
CA MET A 390 -3.73 -11.32 25.70
C MET A 390 -3.60 -10.19 26.73
N ALA A 391 -3.96 -9.00 26.37
CA ALA A 391 -3.83 -7.77 27.16
C ALA A 391 -4.46 -7.86 28.57
N VAL A 392 -5.57 -8.60 28.68
CA VAL A 392 -6.29 -8.77 29.99
C VAL A 392 -5.50 -9.61 31.00
N ARG A 393 -4.65 -10.54 30.54
CA ARG A 393 -3.98 -11.53 31.41
C ARG A 393 -2.46 -11.39 31.46
N GLU A 394 -1.91 -10.54 30.59
CA GLU A 394 -0.45 -10.42 30.46
C GLU A 394 0.14 -9.50 31.52
N HIS A 395 1.36 -9.81 31.96
CA HIS A 395 2.11 -9.03 32.93
C HIS A 395 3.60 -8.88 32.54
N ASP A 396 4.06 -9.65 31.56
CA ASP A 396 5.43 -9.57 31.10
C ASP A 396 5.60 -8.32 30.21
N PRO A 397 6.54 -7.40 30.54
CA PRO A 397 6.71 -6.16 29.81
C PRO A 397 7.04 -6.34 28.32
N VAL A 398 7.80 -7.39 27.95
CA VAL A 398 8.16 -7.66 26.54
C VAL A 398 6.91 -8.07 25.74
N VAL A 399 6.01 -8.82 26.37
CA VAL A 399 4.75 -9.21 25.72
C VAL A 399 3.77 -8.06 25.67
N LEU A 400 3.72 -7.22 26.72
CA LEU A 400 2.86 -6.02 26.74
C LEU A 400 3.27 -5.00 25.66
N GLU A 401 4.58 -4.79 25.45
CA GLU A 401 5.12 -4.00 24.36
C GLU A 401 4.67 -4.57 23.00
N ALA A 402 4.86 -5.87 22.77
CA ALA A 402 4.45 -6.53 21.52
C ALA A 402 2.93 -6.41 21.28
N ILE A 403 2.11 -6.46 22.34
CA ILE A 403 0.65 -6.22 22.26
C ILE A 403 0.37 -4.77 21.84
N ALA A 404 1.08 -3.79 22.42
CA ALA A 404 0.93 -2.40 22.04
C ALA A 404 1.29 -2.18 20.57
N CYS A 405 2.45 -2.69 20.12
CA CYS A 405 2.86 -2.65 18.71
C CYS A 405 1.84 -3.34 17.81
N GLY A 406 1.29 -4.48 18.23
CA GLY A 406 0.25 -5.19 17.50
C GLY A 406 -1.02 -4.33 17.29
N PHE A 407 -1.48 -3.63 18.31
CA PHE A 407 -2.58 -2.67 18.16
C PHE A 407 -2.19 -1.47 17.29
N GLY A 408 -0.93 -1.02 17.34
CA GLY A 408 -0.42 0.03 16.47
C GLY A 408 -0.53 -0.34 14.99
N HIS A 409 -0.12 -1.55 14.62
CA HIS A 409 -0.21 -2.05 13.25
C HIS A 409 -1.66 -2.25 12.78
N LEU A 410 -2.57 -2.68 13.66
CA LEU A 410 -4.00 -2.78 13.31
C LEU A 410 -4.66 -1.41 13.12
N GLY A 411 -4.16 -0.38 13.79
CA GLY A 411 -4.71 0.97 13.72
C GLY A 411 -6.04 1.13 14.46
N GLU A 412 -6.72 2.25 14.19
CA GLU A 412 -8.03 2.53 14.78
C GLU A 412 -9.14 1.59 14.23
N PRO A 413 -10.14 1.26 15.06
CA PRO A 413 -10.40 1.72 16.44
C PRO A 413 -9.80 0.78 17.51
N TYR A 414 -8.92 -0.15 17.16
CA TYR A 414 -8.53 -1.27 18.03
C TYR A 414 -7.57 -0.86 19.14
N GLY A 415 -7.83 -1.35 20.35
CA GLY A 415 -6.94 -1.25 21.51
C GLY A 415 -6.83 0.14 22.15
N GLN A 416 -7.59 1.14 21.74
CA GLN A 416 -7.45 2.53 22.18
C GLN A 416 -7.46 2.71 23.70
N ASP A 417 -8.51 2.22 24.38
CA ASP A 417 -8.65 2.38 25.83
C ASP A 417 -7.52 1.69 26.61
N TRP A 418 -7.10 0.51 26.12
CA TRP A 418 -6.01 -0.22 26.73
C TRP A 418 -4.68 0.52 26.55
N LEU A 419 -4.38 1.02 25.35
CA LEU A 419 -3.17 1.82 25.09
C LEU A 419 -3.09 3.05 26.00
N LEU A 420 -4.18 3.79 26.13
CA LEU A 420 -4.24 4.95 27.02
C LEU A 420 -4.05 4.58 28.49
N ALA A 421 -4.52 3.41 28.92
CA ALA A 421 -4.30 2.91 30.28
C ALA A 421 -2.84 2.49 30.54
N GLN A 422 -2.07 2.11 29.52
CA GLN A 422 -0.67 1.71 29.65
C GLN A 422 0.35 2.86 29.50
N ARG A 423 -0.08 4.08 29.20
CA ARG A 423 0.81 5.23 28.98
C ARG A 423 1.74 5.57 30.16
N ASP A 424 1.31 5.24 31.38
CA ASP A 424 2.06 5.49 32.62
C ASP A 424 2.67 4.18 33.20
N HIS A 425 2.81 3.14 32.36
CA HIS A 425 3.36 1.84 32.80
C HIS A 425 4.78 2.00 33.36
N PRO A 426 5.16 1.28 34.45
CA PRO A 426 6.48 1.43 35.07
C PRO A 426 7.65 1.05 34.15
N ASP A 427 7.49 0.07 33.28
CA ASP A 427 8.52 -0.33 32.31
C ASP A 427 8.49 0.57 31.07
N ALA A 428 9.64 1.11 30.70
CA ALA A 428 9.81 2.03 29.56
C ALA A 428 9.44 1.40 28.23
N ARG A 429 9.77 0.13 28.00
CA ARG A 429 9.43 -0.58 26.76
C ARG A 429 7.94 -0.60 26.48
N VAL A 430 7.12 -0.79 27.52
CA VAL A 430 5.66 -0.75 27.37
C VAL A 430 5.21 0.65 26.98
N ARG A 431 5.79 1.70 27.58
CA ARG A 431 5.48 3.09 27.23
C ARG A 431 5.94 3.44 25.80
N GLU A 432 7.09 2.91 25.38
CA GLU A 432 7.60 3.01 24.01
C GLU A 432 6.62 2.39 23.00
N GLY A 433 6.20 1.14 23.22
CA GLY A 433 5.19 0.48 22.39
C GLY A 433 3.87 1.25 22.35
N VAL A 434 3.47 1.90 23.45
CA VAL A 434 2.30 2.77 23.50
C VAL A 434 2.51 4.05 22.67
N ALA A 435 3.68 4.69 22.75
CA ALA A 435 4.02 5.86 21.94
C ALA A 435 3.97 5.55 20.44
N PHE A 436 4.58 4.44 20.04
CA PHE A 436 4.48 3.91 18.67
C PHE A 436 3.01 3.70 18.26
N ALA A 437 2.23 2.99 19.08
CA ALA A 437 0.86 2.59 18.74
C ALA A 437 -0.13 3.76 18.68
N LEU A 438 0.09 4.82 19.46
CA LEU A 438 -0.73 6.03 19.43
C LEU A 438 -0.37 6.98 18.29
N GLY A 439 0.79 6.79 17.66
CA GLY A 439 1.22 7.58 16.51
C GLY A 439 0.24 7.51 15.34
N GLY A 440 -0.17 8.68 14.82
CA GLY A 440 -1.11 8.77 13.69
C GLY A 440 -2.57 8.47 14.03
N ARG A 441 -2.94 8.24 15.31
CA ARG A 441 -4.32 8.06 15.74
C ARG A 441 -5.01 9.41 15.98
N ALA A 442 -6.21 9.56 15.42
CA ALA A 442 -7.06 10.73 15.63
C ALA A 442 -8.00 10.59 16.84
N ALA A 443 -8.06 9.42 17.48
CA ALA A 443 -8.96 9.12 18.58
C ALA A 443 -8.72 10.01 19.82
N ASP A 444 -9.80 10.32 20.54
CA ASP A 444 -9.77 11.13 21.76
C ASP A 444 -8.73 10.61 22.77
N GLY A 445 -7.92 11.52 23.30
CA GLY A 445 -6.91 11.23 24.30
C GLY A 445 -5.52 10.87 23.73
N SER A 446 -5.38 10.49 22.45
CA SER A 446 -4.09 10.12 21.83
C SER A 446 -3.11 11.29 21.87
N LEU A 447 -3.52 12.47 21.43
CA LEU A 447 -2.68 13.67 21.46
C LEU A 447 -2.17 14.00 22.87
N GLY A 448 -3.06 14.00 23.87
CA GLY A 448 -2.68 14.27 25.26
C GLY A 448 -1.72 13.23 25.82
N ALA A 449 -1.89 11.96 25.48
CA ALA A 449 -0.98 10.88 25.87
C ALA A 449 0.41 11.05 25.22
N LEU A 450 0.48 11.34 23.92
CA LEU A 450 1.74 11.58 23.20
C LEU A 450 2.48 12.82 23.73
N ILE A 451 1.75 13.90 24.06
CA ILE A 451 2.33 15.08 24.72
C ILE A 451 2.92 14.74 26.09
N ALA A 452 2.29 13.85 26.84
CA ALA A 452 2.82 13.37 28.12
C ALA A 452 4.09 12.51 27.90
N LEU A 453 4.03 11.53 26.97
CA LEU A 453 5.13 10.63 26.64
C LEU A 453 6.33 11.36 26.02
N SER A 454 6.13 12.48 25.32
CA SER A 454 7.24 13.30 24.82
C SER A 454 8.08 13.96 25.92
N ARG A 455 7.66 13.82 27.20
CA ARG A 455 8.38 14.29 28.39
C ARG A 455 8.91 13.15 29.25
N ASP A 456 8.90 11.94 28.73
CA ASP A 456 9.32 10.73 29.46
C ASP A 456 10.80 10.83 29.91
N ALA A 457 11.11 10.12 30.98
CA ALA A 457 12.50 10.01 31.45
C ALA A 457 13.36 9.18 30.50
N ASP A 458 12.75 8.22 29.81
CA ASP A 458 13.41 7.36 28.84
C ASP A 458 13.52 8.05 27.47
N ALA A 459 14.67 7.94 26.80
CA ALA A 459 14.94 8.62 25.54
C ALA A 459 14.15 8.02 24.37
N ASP A 460 14.05 6.69 24.30
CA ASP A 460 13.37 6.00 23.21
C ASP A 460 11.84 6.29 23.24
N VAL A 461 11.28 6.38 24.45
CA VAL A 461 9.88 6.81 24.63
C VAL A 461 9.66 8.24 24.15
N ARG A 462 10.61 9.17 24.49
CA ARG A 462 10.52 10.56 24.03
C ARG A 462 10.63 10.67 22.52
N ASP A 463 11.54 9.90 21.92
CA ASP A 463 11.79 9.91 20.47
C ASP A 463 10.53 9.47 19.72
N TRP A 464 9.99 8.30 20.03
CA TRP A 464 8.76 7.81 19.41
C TRP A 464 7.55 8.75 19.58
N ALA A 465 7.38 9.31 20.78
CA ALA A 465 6.30 10.26 21.03
C ALA A 465 6.49 11.57 20.25
N THR A 466 7.74 12.07 20.13
CA THR A 466 8.06 13.28 19.39
C THR A 466 7.93 13.07 17.88
N PHE A 467 8.38 11.95 17.35
CA PHE A 467 8.14 11.53 15.97
C PHE A 467 6.62 11.46 15.66
N ALA A 468 5.84 10.84 16.55
CA ALA A 468 4.38 10.74 16.38
C ALA A 468 3.72 12.13 16.35
N LEU A 469 4.11 13.05 17.24
CA LEU A 469 3.61 14.42 17.27
C LEU A 469 4.08 15.24 16.06
N GLY A 470 5.35 15.10 15.68
CA GLY A 470 5.98 15.90 14.62
C GLY A 470 5.52 15.48 13.22
N THR A 471 5.57 14.19 12.94
CA THR A 471 5.48 13.62 11.59
C THR A 471 4.14 12.92 11.31
N LEU A 472 3.59 12.20 12.29
CA LEU A 472 2.37 11.41 12.08
C LEU A 472 1.08 12.14 12.43
N ALA A 473 1.09 13.11 13.37
CA ALA A 473 -0.10 13.84 13.75
C ALA A 473 -0.54 14.82 12.66
N GLU A 474 -1.75 14.64 12.14
CA GLU A 474 -2.37 15.58 11.20
C GLU A 474 -2.87 16.87 11.88
N LEU A 475 -2.91 16.87 13.21
CA LEU A 475 -3.36 18.01 14.02
C LEU A 475 -2.25 19.06 14.12
N ASP A 476 -2.66 20.32 14.12
CA ASP A 476 -1.77 21.46 14.35
C ASP A 476 -2.38 22.38 15.41
N THR A 477 -2.11 22.05 16.67
CA THR A 477 -2.62 22.80 17.82
C THR A 477 -1.49 23.52 18.57
N PRO A 478 -1.79 24.61 19.33
CA PRO A 478 -0.79 25.28 20.15
C PRO A 478 -0.09 24.31 21.13
N GLU A 479 -0.85 23.40 21.73
CA GLU A 479 -0.32 22.43 22.71
C GLU A 479 0.67 21.46 22.07
N LEU A 480 0.39 21.00 20.82
CA LEU A 480 1.30 20.15 20.06
C LEU A 480 2.58 20.93 19.72
N ARG A 481 2.45 22.15 19.20
CA ARG A 481 3.62 23.00 18.87
C ARG A 481 4.46 23.29 20.08
N ASP A 482 3.86 23.52 21.24
CA ASP A 482 4.57 23.76 22.50
C ASP A 482 5.27 22.49 23.01
N ALA A 483 4.67 21.31 22.83
CA ALA A 483 5.31 20.05 23.15
C ALA A 483 6.56 19.81 22.29
N LEU A 484 6.47 20.03 20.98
CA LEU A 484 7.62 19.95 20.07
C LEU A 484 8.68 21.00 20.41
N ALA A 485 8.29 22.25 20.66
CA ALA A 485 9.24 23.32 21.01
C ALA A 485 10.02 23.03 22.30
N ALA A 486 9.43 22.28 23.24
CA ALA A 486 10.12 21.84 24.44
C ALA A 486 11.18 20.76 24.19
N ARG A 487 11.27 20.18 22.97
CA ARG A 487 12.20 19.11 22.59
C ARG A 487 13.28 19.56 21.60
N VAL A 488 13.27 20.80 21.13
CA VAL A 488 14.29 21.31 20.17
C VAL A 488 15.71 21.32 20.74
N ASP A 489 15.85 21.33 22.07
CA ASP A 489 17.12 21.26 22.80
C ASP A 489 17.23 19.95 23.61
N ASP A 490 16.50 18.89 23.26
CA ASP A 490 16.58 17.61 23.99
C ASP A 490 18.02 17.07 23.99
N GLU A 491 18.42 16.44 25.10
CA GLU A 491 19.73 15.77 25.19
C GLU A 491 19.86 14.62 24.20
N ASP A 492 18.75 13.90 23.96
CA ASP A 492 18.69 12.92 22.90
C ASP A 492 18.62 13.59 21.53
N ARG A 493 19.50 13.15 20.63
CA ARG A 493 19.66 13.76 19.31
C ARG A 493 18.49 13.45 18.39
N ASP A 494 18.01 12.25 18.40
CA ASP A 494 16.96 11.81 17.47
C ASP A 494 15.65 12.48 17.86
N THR A 495 15.33 12.57 19.16
CA THR A 495 14.24 13.40 19.70
C THR A 495 14.32 14.87 19.26
N ARG A 496 15.55 15.47 19.31
CA ARG A 496 15.73 16.86 18.82
C ARG A 496 15.40 17.01 17.35
N LEU A 497 15.91 16.10 16.52
CA LEU A 497 15.69 16.16 15.07
C LEU A 497 14.21 16.02 14.71
N GLU A 498 13.49 15.11 15.37
CA GLU A 498 12.05 14.95 15.19
C GLU A 498 11.26 16.21 15.59
N ALA A 499 11.63 16.82 16.70
CA ALA A 499 11.00 18.07 17.15
C ALA A 499 11.23 19.22 16.16
N ILE A 500 12.46 19.38 15.69
CA ILE A 500 12.85 20.41 14.71
C ILE A 500 12.09 20.18 13.39
N HIS A 501 12.06 18.96 12.91
CA HIS A 501 11.32 18.61 11.69
C HIS A 501 9.82 18.87 11.84
N GLY A 502 9.22 18.41 12.93
CA GLY A 502 7.80 18.58 13.21
C GLY A 502 7.36 20.05 13.30
N LEU A 503 8.18 20.93 13.88
CA LEU A 503 7.93 22.37 13.91
C LEU A 503 8.14 23.02 12.54
N ALA A 504 9.16 22.58 11.77
CA ALA A 504 9.39 23.06 10.42
C ALA A 504 8.21 22.77 9.51
N LEU A 505 7.67 21.54 9.54
CA LEU A 505 6.46 21.17 8.78
C LEU A 505 5.26 22.08 9.09
N ARG A 506 5.18 22.61 10.32
CA ARG A 506 4.14 23.55 10.79
C ARG A 506 4.52 25.02 10.62
N ARG A 507 5.67 25.31 9.99
CA ARG A 507 6.22 26.66 9.76
C ARG A 507 6.31 27.49 11.06
N ASP A 508 6.65 26.84 12.17
CA ASP A 508 6.79 27.51 13.46
C ASP A 508 8.13 28.26 13.54
N ALA A 509 8.08 29.56 13.74
CA ALA A 509 9.27 30.41 13.71
C ALA A 509 10.28 30.07 14.81
N ARG A 510 9.87 29.42 15.90
CA ARG A 510 10.74 29.03 17.02
C ARG A 510 11.83 28.03 16.63
N VAL A 511 11.65 27.31 15.50
CA VAL A 511 12.59 26.26 15.06
C VAL A 511 13.81 26.77 14.31
N ARG A 512 13.76 28.02 13.78
CA ARG A 512 14.71 28.48 12.76
C ARG A 512 16.19 28.40 13.19
N ASP A 513 16.52 28.84 14.38
CA ASP A 513 17.91 28.85 14.86
C ASP A 513 18.40 27.43 15.20
N ALA A 514 17.55 26.58 15.81
CA ALA A 514 17.88 25.20 16.08
C ALA A 514 18.02 24.38 14.76
N ALA A 515 17.20 24.67 13.76
CA ALA A 515 17.30 24.03 12.44
C ALA A 515 18.61 24.40 11.72
N LEU A 516 19.03 25.65 11.80
CA LEU A 516 20.34 26.08 11.25
C LEU A 516 21.49 25.35 11.91
N ASP A 517 21.49 25.23 13.24
CA ASP A 517 22.55 24.53 13.97
C ASP A 517 22.69 23.08 13.56
N VAL A 518 21.59 22.33 13.48
CA VAL A 518 21.61 20.91 13.07
C VAL A 518 21.97 20.72 11.59
N LEU A 519 21.60 21.66 10.71
CA LEU A 519 21.98 21.63 9.30
C LEU A 519 23.46 21.95 9.08
N GLU A 520 24.04 22.84 9.88
CA GLU A 520 25.48 23.15 9.86
C GLU A 520 26.33 22.04 10.51
N HIS A 521 25.74 21.31 11.48
CA HIS A 521 26.41 20.26 12.26
C HIS A 521 25.62 18.96 12.26
N PRO A 522 25.45 18.30 11.10
CA PRO A 522 24.51 17.19 10.94
C PRO A 522 24.87 15.93 11.76
N GLY A 523 26.10 15.82 12.26
CA GLY A 523 26.51 14.70 13.12
C GLY A 523 26.58 13.36 12.38
N ARG A 524 25.62 12.46 12.62
CA ARG A 524 25.54 11.16 11.92
C ARG A 524 25.20 11.34 10.44
N ASP A 525 25.90 10.61 9.57
CA ASP A 525 25.64 10.58 8.12
C ASP A 525 24.87 9.30 7.73
N ASP A 526 23.71 9.05 8.36
CA ASP A 526 22.80 7.99 7.98
C ASP A 526 21.68 8.50 7.04
N VAL A 527 21.03 7.56 6.37
CA VAL A 527 20.00 7.85 5.36
C VAL A 527 18.78 8.56 5.95
N TYR A 528 18.38 8.18 7.16
CA TYR A 528 17.23 8.76 7.84
C TYR A 528 17.48 10.22 8.23
N THR A 529 18.58 10.47 8.93
CA THR A 529 19.02 11.82 9.32
C THR A 529 19.12 12.75 8.11
N ARG A 530 19.81 12.33 7.04
CA ARG A 530 19.91 13.12 5.80
C ARG A 530 18.56 13.47 5.19
N ARG A 531 17.63 12.51 5.16
CA ARG A 531 16.29 12.76 4.64
C ARG A 531 15.55 13.79 5.46
N LEU A 532 15.57 13.63 6.79
CA LEU A 532 14.88 14.52 7.72
C LEU A 532 15.43 15.97 7.61
N LEU A 533 16.74 16.11 7.57
CA LEU A 533 17.41 17.41 7.41
C LEU A 533 17.11 18.06 6.05
N ASN A 534 17.13 17.31 4.94
CA ASN A 534 16.81 17.83 3.62
C ASN A 534 15.34 18.27 3.53
N GLU A 535 14.40 17.49 4.07
CA GLU A 535 12.99 17.86 4.11
C GLU A 535 12.76 19.11 4.98
N THR A 536 13.44 19.19 6.12
CA THR A 536 13.42 20.38 7.01
C THR A 536 13.93 21.64 6.29
N ALA A 537 15.10 21.53 5.66
CA ALA A 537 15.69 22.65 4.92
C ALA A 537 14.78 23.13 3.77
N ALA A 538 14.20 22.19 3.00
CA ALA A 538 13.33 22.50 1.88
C ALA A 538 12.06 23.26 2.33
N VAL A 539 11.46 22.86 3.45
CA VAL A 539 10.26 23.54 3.99
C VAL A 539 10.61 24.95 4.48
N LEU A 540 11.73 25.10 5.20
CA LEU A 540 12.12 26.39 5.78
C LEU A 540 12.66 27.37 4.72
N ALA A 541 13.25 26.89 3.63
CA ALA A 541 13.72 27.72 2.52
C ALA A 541 12.59 28.49 1.81
N GLU A 542 11.33 28.02 1.90
CA GLU A 542 10.19 28.74 1.35
C GLU A 542 9.91 30.08 2.08
N ASP A 543 10.33 30.20 3.35
CA ASP A 543 10.06 31.37 4.21
C ASP A 543 11.34 32.10 4.71
N ASP A 544 12.54 31.56 4.44
CA ASP A 544 13.80 32.09 4.98
C ASP A 544 14.99 31.69 4.11
N ASP A 545 15.56 32.68 3.39
CA ASP A 545 16.69 32.51 2.43
C ASP A 545 17.95 31.88 3.04
N ARG A 546 18.10 31.89 4.39
CA ARG A 546 19.22 31.24 5.07
C ARG A 546 19.28 29.73 4.84
N PHE A 547 18.15 29.12 4.51
CA PHE A 547 18.03 27.68 4.28
C PHE A 547 18.25 27.26 2.83
N GLU A 548 18.23 28.18 1.84
CA GLU A 548 18.44 27.86 0.42
C GLU A 548 19.75 27.10 0.14
N ARG A 549 20.81 27.39 0.93
CA ARG A 549 22.11 26.71 0.76
C ARG A 549 22.15 25.25 1.15
N PHE A 550 21.08 24.74 1.78
CA PHE A 550 20.98 23.35 2.23
C PHE A 550 19.98 22.53 1.37
N THR A 551 19.26 23.14 0.44
CA THR A 551 18.37 22.50 -0.52
C THR A 551 19.08 22.16 -1.82
#